data_34a7f510dba226fbcf2d9bca1aa23a6a
#
_entry.id   34a7f510dba226fbcf2d9bca1aa23a6a
#
_cell.length_a   1.000
_cell.length_b   1.000
_cell.length_c   1.000
_cell.angle_alpha   90.00
_cell.angle_beta   90.00
_cell.angle_gamma   90.00
#
_symmetry.space_group_name_H-M   'P 1'
#
loop_
_entity.id
_entity.type
_entity.pdbx_description
1 polymer ?
#
loop_
_entity_poly.entity_id
_entity_poly.type
_entity_poly.pdbx_seq_one_letter_code
_entity_poly.pdbx_strand_id
1 'polypeptide(L)'
;TNAHGLDIGQSFPTGCSLNDVAAHYTPNPGDETVLQADDVCKLDFGTHVNGFVIDCAFTIAFNPIYDNLLMASRDGTNAGIKMAGIDARLGEIGEAIQEAIESYEVEIKGKTHKIKAIKNLCGHTVGQYKVHAGKSVPCVKKEDNTKMEEGEMYAIETFASTGKGSVFSNGACSHYMLEEYATADKLRNDKAKALFNHIHKNYSTLAWCRRWL
;
A
#
# COMPACT_ATOMS: atom_id res chain seq x y z
N THR A 1 -20.93 -8.81 -17.00
CA THR A 1 -21.27 -7.38 -17.03
C THR A 1 -20.40 -6.72 -18.06
N ASN A 2 -20.99 -5.93 -18.98
CA ASN A 2 -20.27 -5.18 -20.02
C ASN A 2 -19.67 -3.85 -19.47
N ALA A 3 -19.37 -3.78 -18.18
CA ALA A 3 -18.78 -2.59 -17.59
C ALA A 3 -17.35 -2.40 -18.10
N HIS A 4 -17.01 -1.20 -18.53
CA HIS A 4 -15.64 -0.82 -18.84
C HIS A 4 -14.80 -0.84 -17.55
N GLY A 5 -13.53 -1.19 -17.63
CA GLY A 5 -12.64 -1.27 -16.46
C GLY A 5 -12.50 0.04 -15.67
N LEU A 6 -12.82 1.19 -16.26
CA LEU A 6 -12.89 2.49 -15.58
C LEU A 6 -14.25 2.77 -14.92
N ASP A 7 -15.29 2.00 -15.23
CA ASP A 7 -16.57 2.09 -14.52
C ASP A 7 -16.52 1.28 -13.21
N ILE A 8 -16.05 0.04 -13.28
CA ILE A 8 -15.91 -0.88 -12.15
C ILE A 8 -14.70 -1.79 -12.41
N GLY A 9 -13.76 -1.85 -11.47
CA GLY A 9 -12.60 -2.69 -11.64
C GLY A 9 -11.64 -2.68 -10.45
N GLN A 10 -10.43 -3.18 -10.70
CA GLN A 10 -9.32 -3.08 -9.76
C GLN A 10 -8.72 -1.66 -9.85
N SER A 11 -8.44 -1.05 -8.70
CA SER A 11 -7.77 0.25 -8.63
C SER A 11 -6.25 0.15 -8.70
N PHE A 12 -5.72 -1.02 -8.34
CA PHE A 12 -4.30 -1.37 -8.47
C PHE A 12 -4.12 -2.89 -8.52
N PRO A 13 -2.95 -3.39 -8.97
CA PRO A 13 -2.66 -4.82 -9.00
C PRO A 13 -2.64 -5.40 -7.60
N THR A 14 -3.26 -6.56 -7.40
CA THR A 14 -3.20 -7.25 -6.10
C THR A 14 -1.77 -7.56 -5.73
N GLY A 15 -1.32 -6.97 -4.62
CA GLY A 15 -0.03 -7.22 -4.00
C GLY A 15 -0.05 -8.52 -3.22
N CYS A 16 1.05 -9.27 -3.30
CA CYS A 16 1.29 -10.47 -2.48
C CYS A 16 2.74 -10.47 -1.98
N SER A 17 3.08 -9.45 -1.22
CA SER A 17 4.44 -9.18 -0.76
C SER A 17 4.87 -10.15 0.34
N LEU A 18 5.92 -10.94 0.08
CA LEU A 18 6.39 -11.97 1.00
C LEU A 18 7.54 -11.46 1.88
N ASN A 19 7.54 -11.88 3.12
CA ASN A 19 8.63 -11.73 4.09
C ASN A 19 9.15 -10.29 4.20
N ASP A 20 10.39 -10.04 3.75
CA ASP A 20 11.06 -8.75 3.81
C ASP A 20 10.60 -7.75 2.72
N VAL A 21 9.78 -8.19 1.78
CA VAL A 21 9.12 -7.28 0.83
C VAL A 21 7.93 -6.64 1.52
N ALA A 22 8.01 -5.34 1.77
CA ALA A 22 6.99 -4.62 2.54
C ALA A 22 5.69 -4.43 1.76
N ALA A 23 5.77 -3.98 0.50
CA ALA A 23 4.63 -3.63 -0.33
C ALA A 23 4.99 -3.64 -1.83
N HIS A 24 3.97 -3.47 -2.67
CA HIS A 24 4.08 -3.25 -4.12
C HIS A 24 4.72 -4.41 -4.89
N TYR A 25 4.60 -5.64 -4.40
CA TYR A 25 4.96 -6.81 -5.18
C TYR A 25 3.72 -7.51 -5.74
N THR A 26 3.71 -7.68 -7.04
CA THR A 26 2.83 -8.62 -7.75
C THR A 26 3.69 -9.32 -8.82
N PRO A 27 3.46 -10.62 -9.12
CA PRO A 27 4.30 -11.34 -10.06
C PRO A 27 4.38 -10.65 -11.43
N ASN A 28 5.57 -10.49 -11.98
CA ASN A 28 5.77 -10.16 -13.39
C ASN A 28 5.60 -11.42 -14.25
N PRO A 29 5.39 -11.30 -15.58
CA PRO A 29 5.43 -12.47 -16.46
C PRO A 29 6.73 -13.25 -16.29
N GLY A 30 6.60 -14.57 -16.05
CA GLY A 30 7.75 -15.47 -15.82
C GLY A 30 8.23 -15.54 -14.36
N ASP A 31 7.55 -14.90 -13.43
CA ASP A 31 7.84 -15.04 -11.99
C ASP A 31 7.39 -16.42 -11.50
N GLU A 32 8.30 -17.17 -10.89
CA GLU A 32 8.08 -18.54 -10.38
C GLU A 32 7.96 -18.59 -8.85
N THR A 33 7.85 -17.44 -8.19
CA THR A 33 7.72 -17.36 -6.73
C THR A 33 6.48 -18.10 -6.24
N VAL A 34 6.66 -19.03 -5.30
CA VAL A 34 5.59 -19.83 -4.70
C VAL A 34 5.54 -19.57 -3.20
N LEU A 35 4.34 -19.26 -2.69
CA LEU A 35 4.08 -19.11 -1.26
C LEU A 35 4.42 -20.40 -0.50
N GLN A 36 5.22 -20.27 0.56
CA GLN A 36 5.63 -21.36 1.43
C GLN A 36 4.88 -21.30 2.77
N ALA A 37 4.84 -22.44 3.48
CA ALA A 37 4.13 -22.53 4.77
C ALA A 37 4.72 -21.64 5.89
N ASP A 38 6.00 -21.26 5.79
CA ASP A 38 6.67 -20.39 6.77
C ASP A 38 6.76 -18.91 6.32
N ASP A 39 6.12 -18.56 5.21
CA ASP A 39 6.10 -17.19 4.73
C ASP A 39 5.09 -16.32 5.49
N VAL A 40 5.44 -15.05 5.62
CA VAL A 40 4.53 -13.97 6.00
C VAL A 40 4.14 -13.22 4.74
N CYS A 41 2.86 -13.26 4.37
CA CYS A 41 2.35 -12.68 3.13
C CYS A 41 1.45 -11.48 3.41
N LYS A 42 1.76 -10.34 2.83
CA LYS A 42 0.92 -9.15 2.83
C LYS A 42 0.11 -9.14 1.55
N LEU A 43 -1.18 -9.37 1.68
CA LEU A 43 -2.15 -9.25 0.61
C LEU A 43 -2.72 -7.85 0.61
N ASP A 44 -2.64 -7.19 -0.54
CA ASP A 44 -3.04 -5.80 -0.70
C ASP A 44 -3.79 -5.68 -2.03
N PHE A 45 -5.04 -5.23 -1.97
CA PHE A 45 -5.89 -5.15 -3.14
C PHE A 45 -6.86 -3.98 -3.05
N GLY A 46 -7.10 -3.37 -4.18
CA GLY A 46 -8.04 -2.27 -4.29
C GLY A 46 -9.05 -2.49 -5.40
N THR A 47 -10.25 -2.00 -5.17
CA THR A 47 -11.32 -1.96 -6.16
C THR A 47 -11.87 -0.53 -6.28
N HIS A 48 -12.54 -0.24 -7.38
CA HIS A 48 -13.20 1.05 -7.55
C HIS A 48 -14.55 0.91 -8.26
N VAL A 49 -15.43 1.87 -8.01
CA VAL A 49 -16.65 2.12 -8.78
C VAL A 49 -16.59 3.59 -9.22
N ASN A 50 -16.61 3.82 -10.54
CA ASN A 50 -16.46 5.16 -11.12
C ASN A 50 -15.23 5.93 -10.58
N GLY A 51 -14.12 5.22 -10.35
CA GLY A 51 -12.89 5.80 -9.84
C GLY A 51 -12.85 6.00 -8.32
N PHE A 52 -13.93 5.80 -7.58
CA PHE A 52 -13.92 5.85 -6.11
C PHE A 52 -13.30 4.58 -5.56
N VAL A 53 -12.08 4.72 -5.05
CA VAL A 53 -11.20 3.64 -4.64
C VAL A 53 -11.57 3.14 -3.25
N ILE A 54 -11.62 1.83 -3.09
CA ILE A 54 -11.55 1.13 -1.81
C ILE A 54 -10.22 0.40 -1.76
N ASP A 55 -9.44 0.69 -0.74
CA ASP A 55 -8.11 0.14 -0.49
C ASP A 55 -8.17 -0.78 0.72
N CYS A 56 -7.66 -2.00 0.59
CA CYS A 56 -7.74 -3.01 1.64
C CYS A 56 -6.50 -3.90 1.65
N ALA A 57 -5.90 -4.07 2.82
CA ALA A 57 -4.78 -4.98 3.00
C ALA A 57 -4.87 -5.76 4.31
N PHE A 58 -4.29 -6.95 4.30
CA PHE A 58 -4.09 -7.75 5.50
C PHE A 58 -2.88 -8.68 5.35
N THR A 59 -2.37 -9.13 6.49
CA THR A 59 -1.23 -10.05 6.54
C THR A 59 -1.69 -11.42 6.96
N ILE A 60 -1.19 -12.45 6.28
CA ILE A 60 -1.37 -13.85 6.63
C ILE A 60 -0.02 -14.51 6.94
N ALA A 61 0.00 -15.39 7.92
CA ALA A 61 1.07 -16.34 8.19
C ALA A 61 0.44 -17.62 8.73
N PHE A 62 1.03 -18.77 8.39
CA PHE A 62 0.54 -20.07 8.86
C PHE A 62 1.28 -20.54 10.11
N ASN A 63 2.44 -19.96 10.41
CA ASN A 63 3.23 -20.27 11.58
C ASN A 63 2.91 -19.27 12.72
N PRO A 64 2.39 -19.74 13.87
CA PRO A 64 1.97 -18.88 14.98
C PRO A 64 3.12 -18.10 15.63
N ILE A 65 4.38 -18.44 15.31
CA ILE A 65 5.55 -17.66 15.75
C ILE A 65 5.48 -16.19 15.34
N TYR A 66 4.71 -15.88 14.28
CA TYR A 66 4.54 -14.52 13.75
C TYR A 66 3.30 -13.79 14.29
N ASP A 67 2.49 -14.40 15.15
CA ASP A 67 1.21 -13.83 15.61
C ASP A 67 1.39 -12.43 16.21
N ASN A 68 2.41 -12.25 17.07
CA ASN A 68 2.69 -10.93 17.66
C ASN A 68 3.05 -9.88 16.61
N LEU A 69 3.75 -10.24 15.53
CA LEU A 69 4.07 -9.32 14.44
C LEU A 69 2.81 -8.92 13.66
N LEU A 70 1.91 -9.87 13.41
CA LEU A 70 0.63 -9.61 12.76
C LEU A 70 -0.26 -8.74 13.65
N MET A 71 -0.31 -9.04 14.95
CA MET A 71 -1.07 -8.26 15.93
C MET A 71 -0.55 -6.82 16.02
N ALA A 72 0.75 -6.61 16.06
CA ALA A 72 1.34 -5.28 16.08
C ALA A 72 0.88 -4.41 14.89
N SER A 73 0.90 -4.97 13.68
CA SER A 73 0.43 -4.27 12.48
C SER A 73 -1.07 -3.97 12.55
N ARG A 74 -1.89 -4.94 12.93
CA ARG A 74 -3.34 -4.78 13.07
C ARG A 74 -3.69 -3.73 14.12
N ASP A 75 -3.05 -3.77 15.28
CA ASP A 75 -3.34 -2.85 16.35
C ASP A 75 -2.83 -1.44 16.07
N GLY A 76 -1.72 -1.32 15.31
CA GLY A 76 -1.28 -0.06 14.73
C GLY A 76 -2.33 0.57 13.82
N THR A 77 -2.89 -0.22 12.88
CA THR A 77 -3.99 0.23 12.01
C THR A 77 -5.21 0.66 12.82
N ASN A 78 -5.61 -0.15 13.80
CA ASN A 78 -6.74 0.17 14.67
C ASN A 78 -6.51 1.44 15.51
N ALA A 79 -5.29 1.68 15.98
CA ALA A 79 -4.92 2.91 16.67
C ALA A 79 -5.07 4.12 15.74
N GLY A 80 -4.56 4.03 14.51
CA GLY A 80 -4.72 5.06 13.49
C GLY A 80 -6.19 5.36 13.18
N ILE A 81 -7.01 4.34 12.98
CA ILE A 81 -8.46 4.49 12.73
C ILE A 81 -9.17 5.17 13.90
N LYS A 82 -8.84 4.80 15.14
CA LYS A 82 -9.44 5.41 16.34
C LYS A 82 -9.09 6.89 16.51
N MET A 83 -7.90 7.30 16.05
CA MET A 83 -7.45 8.69 16.09
C MET A 83 -7.95 9.52 14.91
N ALA A 84 -8.35 8.87 13.81
CA ALA A 84 -8.81 9.54 12.60
C ALA A 84 -10.16 10.25 12.83
N GLY A 85 -10.29 11.44 12.31
CA GLY A 85 -11.51 12.24 12.37
C GLY A 85 -11.27 13.66 11.89
N ILE A 86 -12.35 14.44 11.74
CA ILE A 86 -12.24 15.85 11.36
C ILE A 86 -11.34 16.58 12.38
N ASP A 87 -10.46 17.42 11.88
CA ASP A 87 -9.43 18.17 12.65
C ASP A 87 -8.31 17.31 13.29
N ALA A 88 -8.32 15.98 13.15
CA ALA A 88 -7.21 15.16 13.63
C ALA A 88 -5.92 15.47 12.86
N ARG A 89 -4.81 15.66 13.59
CA ARG A 89 -3.51 15.93 12.98
C ARG A 89 -2.84 14.64 12.55
N LEU A 90 -2.32 14.62 11.31
CA LEU A 90 -1.71 13.43 10.72
C LEU A 90 -0.48 12.97 11.51
N GLY A 91 0.31 13.90 12.07
CA GLY A 91 1.45 13.58 12.92
C GLY A 91 1.08 12.90 14.24
N GLU A 92 -0.05 13.28 14.86
CA GLU A 92 -0.57 12.67 16.09
C GLU A 92 -1.12 11.25 15.82
N ILE A 93 -1.75 11.05 14.66
CA ILE A 93 -2.16 9.70 14.21
C ILE A 93 -0.92 8.81 14.06
N GLY A 94 0.14 9.32 13.43
CA GLY A 94 1.40 8.58 13.28
C GLY A 94 2.06 8.23 14.62
N GLU A 95 1.99 9.09 15.61
CA GLU A 95 2.48 8.81 16.98
C GLU A 95 1.71 7.66 17.62
N ALA A 96 0.37 7.66 17.54
CA ALA A 96 -0.46 6.59 18.09
C ALA A 96 -0.23 5.24 17.38
N ILE A 97 -0.03 5.26 16.05
CA ILE A 97 0.33 4.07 15.27
C ILE A 97 1.67 3.52 15.73
N GLN A 98 2.69 4.37 15.85
CA GLN A 98 4.02 3.97 16.29
C GLN A 98 4.00 3.36 17.68
N GLU A 99 3.34 4.02 18.64
CA GLU A 99 3.23 3.53 20.01
C GLU A 99 2.59 2.13 20.05
N ALA A 100 1.49 1.93 19.33
CA ALA A 100 0.82 0.63 19.25
C ALA A 100 1.74 -0.45 18.67
N ILE A 101 2.39 -0.21 17.52
CA ILE A 101 3.27 -1.18 16.86
C ILE A 101 4.49 -1.50 17.73
N GLU A 102 5.16 -0.48 18.28
CA GLU A 102 6.42 -0.64 19.00
C GLU A 102 6.25 -1.12 20.45
N SER A 103 4.99 -1.27 20.93
CA SER A 103 4.69 -1.95 22.19
C SER A 103 4.85 -3.47 22.11
N TYR A 104 4.98 -4.02 20.92
CA TYR A 104 5.11 -5.46 20.68
C TYR A 104 6.56 -5.90 20.51
N GLU A 105 6.78 -7.15 20.82
CA GLU A 105 7.99 -7.90 20.47
C GLU A 105 7.60 -9.31 20.00
N VAL A 106 8.49 -9.94 19.24
CA VAL A 106 8.28 -11.29 18.71
C VAL A 106 9.53 -12.12 18.91
N GLU A 107 9.36 -13.37 19.33
CA GLU A 107 10.45 -14.33 19.44
C GLU A 107 10.51 -15.19 18.18
N ILE A 108 11.63 -15.13 17.45
CA ILE A 108 11.88 -15.91 16.24
C ILE A 108 13.18 -16.67 16.41
N LYS A 109 13.11 -18.00 16.34
CA LYS A 109 14.28 -18.90 16.47
C LYS A 109 15.09 -18.65 17.77
N GLY A 110 14.38 -18.45 18.89
CA GLY A 110 15.00 -18.23 20.21
C GLY A 110 15.62 -16.84 20.39
N LYS A 111 15.36 -15.90 19.49
CA LYS A 111 15.80 -14.51 19.60
C LYS A 111 14.61 -13.58 19.65
N THR A 112 14.57 -12.72 20.66
CA THR A 112 13.56 -11.67 20.78
C THR A 112 13.90 -10.50 19.87
N HIS A 113 12.94 -10.08 19.06
CA HIS A 113 13.00 -8.93 18.18
C HIS A 113 11.96 -7.88 18.62
N LYS A 114 12.42 -6.65 18.86
CA LYS A 114 11.52 -5.51 18.99
C LYS A 114 10.92 -5.20 17.63
N ILE A 115 9.61 -4.97 17.62
CA ILE A 115 8.90 -4.59 16.41
C ILE A 115 9.01 -3.07 16.24
N LYS A 116 9.18 -2.61 15.02
CA LYS A 116 9.30 -1.19 14.65
C LYS A 116 8.27 -0.84 13.60
N ALA A 117 7.69 0.34 13.71
CA ALA A 117 6.92 0.95 12.65
C ALA A 117 7.85 1.39 11.50
N ILE A 118 7.42 1.17 10.25
CA ILE A 118 8.20 1.59 9.07
C ILE A 118 7.95 3.08 8.83
N LYS A 119 9.02 3.89 8.94
CA LYS A 119 8.95 5.35 8.93
C LYS A 119 8.79 6.00 7.56
N ASN A 120 9.06 5.28 6.48
CA ASN A 120 9.02 5.78 5.10
C ASN A 120 7.99 5.09 4.22
N LEU A 121 7.01 4.43 4.84
CA LEU A 121 5.72 4.08 4.28
C LEU A 121 4.63 4.81 5.07
N CYS A 122 3.48 5.03 4.46
CA CYS A 122 2.41 5.83 5.05
C CYS A 122 1.05 5.44 4.47
N GLY A 123 -0.01 5.63 5.24
CA GLY A 123 -1.36 5.75 4.71
C GLY A 123 -1.52 7.06 3.92
N HIS A 124 -2.64 7.22 3.25
CA HIS A 124 -2.83 8.36 2.36
C HIS A 124 -4.31 8.69 2.11
N THR A 125 -4.57 9.90 1.62
CA THR A 125 -5.87 10.21 1.04
C THR A 125 -6.07 9.45 -0.26
N VAL A 126 -7.32 9.04 -0.52
CA VAL A 126 -7.77 8.49 -1.81
C VAL A 126 -8.77 9.43 -2.45
N GLY A 127 -8.79 9.48 -3.78
CA GLY A 127 -9.70 10.32 -4.54
C GLY A 127 -10.24 9.62 -5.77
N GLN A 128 -11.12 10.28 -6.51
CA GLN A 128 -11.66 9.71 -7.73
C GLN A 128 -10.56 9.51 -8.78
N TYR A 129 -10.31 8.27 -9.19
CA TYR A 129 -9.20 7.81 -10.03
C TYR A 129 -7.81 8.17 -9.48
N LYS A 130 -7.69 8.40 -8.18
CA LYS A 130 -6.44 8.70 -7.50
C LYS A 130 -6.26 7.78 -6.30
N VAL A 131 -5.34 6.85 -6.42
CA VAL A 131 -4.98 5.96 -5.31
C VAL A 131 -4.30 6.77 -4.20
N HIS A 132 -3.43 7.73 -4.56
CA HIS A 132 -2.81 8.67 -3.63
C HIS A 132 -3.25 10.11 -3.97
N ALA A 133 -4.04 10.75 -3.10
CA ALA A 133 -4.67 12.03 -3.40
C ALA A 133 -4.05 13.25 -2.67
N GLY A 134 -2.81 13.12 -2.17
CA GLY A 134 -1.97 14.25 -1.75
C GLY A 134 -1.59 14.29 -0.28
N LYS A 135 -2.49 13.97 0.69
CA LYS A 135 -2.12 13.90 2.11
C LYS A 135 -1.60 12.51 2.46
N SER A 136 -0.61 12.44 3.38
CA SER A 136 -0.01 11.18 3.84
C SER A 136 -0.18 11.03 5.35
N VAL A 137 -0.60 9.85 5.80
CA VAL A 137 -0.70 9.49 7.22
C VAL A 137 0.56 8.73 7.62
N PRO A 138 1.49 9.32 8.38
CA PRO A 138 2.73 8.63 8.74
C PRO A 138 2.46 7.44 9.66
N CYS A 139 3.35 6.44 9.62
CA CYS A 139 3.33 5.32 10.58
C CYS A 139 4.16 5.59 11.83
N VAL A 140 4.80 6.75 11.91
CA VAL A 140 5.64 7.16 13.04
C VAL A 140 5.35 8.63 13.39
N LYS A 141 5.72 9.00 14.61
CA LYS A 141 5.64 10.40 15.05
C LYS A 141 6.37 11.31 14.06
N LYS A 142 5.68 12.37 13.60
CA LYS A 142 6.24 13.45 12.78
C LYS A 142 5.68 14.79 13.26
N GLU A 143 6.46 15.83 13.09
CA GLU A 143 6.01 17.23 13.27
C GLU A 143 5.18 17.67 12.05
N ASP A 144 4.03 17.03 11.86
CA ASP A 144 3.08 17.32 10.78
C ASP A 144 1.76 17.80 11.39
N ASN A 145 1.46 19.07 11.20
CA ASN A 145 0.24 19.71 11.69
C ASN A 145 -0.91 19.68 10.65
N THR A 146 -0.70 19.03 9.50
CA THR A 146 -1.77 18.82 8.51
C THR A 146 -2.91 18.07 9.15
N LYS A 147 -4.13 18.54 8.93
CA LYS A 147 -5.34 17.97 9.52
C LYS A 147 -6.15 17.19 8.50
N MET A 148 -6.90 16.22 9.00
CA MET A 148 -8.00 15.62 8.26
C MET A 148 -9.16 16.59 8.15
N GLU A 149 -9.80 16.64 6.99
CA GLU A 149 -10.90 17.57 6.68
C GLU A 149 -12.18 16.79 6.34
N GLU A 150 -13.31 17.47 6.43
CA GLU A 150 -14.60 16.89 6.09
C GLU A 150 -14.65 16.49 4.60
N GLY A 151 -15.20 15.32 4.31
CA GLY A 151 -15.33 14.79 2.95
C GLY A 151 -14.09 14.12 2.39
N GLU A 152 -12.96 14.13 3.10
CA GLU A 152 -11.76 13.37 2.70
C GLU A 152 -11.93 11.88 3.00
N MET A 153 -11.38 11.04 2.12
CA MET A 153 -11.30 9.60 2.31
C MET A 153 -9.83 9.19 2.48
N TYR A 154 -9.58 8.28 3.40
CA TYR A 154 -8.24 7.83 3.74
C TYR A 154 -8.10 6.32 3.70
N ALA A 155 -6.97 5.83 3.18
CA ALA A 155 -6.43 4.53 3.47
C ALA A 155 -5.54 4.66 4.72
N ILE A 156 -5.95 4.06 5.83
CA ILE A 156 -5.13 3.96 7.04
C ILE A 156 -4.42 2.62 6.97
N GLU A 157 -3.20 2.64 6.54
CA GLU A 157 -2.35 1.47 6.40
C GLU A 157 -1.08 1.61 7.25
N THR A 158 -0.62 0.50 7.81
CA THR A 158 0.51 0.48 8.73
C THR A 158 1.43 -0.68 8.42
N PHE A 159 2.70 -0.50 8.73
CA PHE A 159 3.74 -1.46 8.39
C PHE A 159 4.61 -1.72 9.60
N ALA A 160 4.59 -2.96 10.08
CA ALA A 160 5.39 -3.43 11.20
C ALA A 160 6.58 -4.28 10.71
N SER A 161 7.73 -4.16 11.35
CA SER A 161 8.95 -4.84 10.93
C SER A 161 9.81 -5.25 12.12
N THR A 162 10.44 -6.42 12.03
CA THR A 162 11.52 -6.86 12.92
C THR A 162 12.90 -6.29 12.52
N GLY A 163 12.95 -5.50 11.45
CA GLY A 163 14.16 -4.92 10.89
C GLY A 163 14.45 -3.50 11.37
N LYS A 164 14.98 -2.67 10.46
CA LYS A 164 15.45 -1.30 10.78
C LYS A 164 14.32 -0.25 10.86
N GLY A 165 13.06 -0.61 10.55
CA GLY A 165 11.93 0.33 10.48
C GLY A 165 12.01 1.28 9.28
N SER A 166 12.60 0.84 8.18
CA SER A 166 12.62 1.56 6.91
C SER A 166 12.77 0.60 5.74
N VAL A 167 12.18 0.98 4.61
CA VAL A 167 12.26 0.24 3.34
C VAL A 167 13.11 0.99 2.32
N PHE A 168 13.55 0.28 1.30
CA PHE A 168 14.23 0.83 0.12
C PHE A 168 13.74 0.07 -1.13
N SER A 169 13.78 0.73 -2.27
CA SER A 169 13.41 0.11 -3.54
C SER A 169 14.44 -0.93 -3.95
N ASN A 170 13.98 -2.14 -4.24
CA ASN A 170 14.82 -3.26 -4.69
C ASN A 170 14.02 -4.18 -5.63
N GLY A 171 14.73 -4.89 -6.51
CA GLY A 171 14.13 -5.83 -7.44
C GLY A 171 13.46 -5.18 -8.65
N ALA A 172 12.73 -6.00 -9.41
CA ALA A 172 12.02 -5.55 -10.59
C ALA A 172 10.72 -4.84 -10.23
N CYS A 173 10.45 -3.71 -10.88
CA CYS A 173 9.17 -3.01 -10.73
C CYS A 173 8.02 -3.89 -11.25
N SER A 174 6.93 -3.96 -10.50
CA SER A 174 5.73 -4.71 -10.86
C SER A 174 4.47 -3.85 -10.95
N HIS A 175 4.45 -2.72 -10.24
CA HIS A 175 3.36 -1.76 -10.24
C HIS A 175 3.74 -0.50 -11.01
N TYR A 176 2.87 -0.05 -11.88
CA TYR A 176 3.05 1.14 -12.71
C TYR A 176 1.80 2.00 -12.63
N MET A 177 1.96 3.30 -12.75
CA MET A 177 0.87 4.26 -12.75
C MET A 177 1.23 5.43 -13.66
N LEU A 178 0.25 5.97 -14.41
CA LEU A 178 0.45 7.21 -15.14
C LEU A 178 0.37 8.41 -14.19
N GLU A 179 1.30 9.34 -14.36
CA GLU A 179 1.18 10.64 -13.72
C GLU A 179 0.01 11.42 -14.32
N GLU A 180 -0.63 12.25 -13.52
CA GLU A 180 -1.86 12.99 -13.88
C GLU A 180 -1.71 13.83 -15.17
N TYR A 181 -0.51 14.36 -15.40
CA TYR A 181 -0.23 15.22 -16.56
C TYR A 181 0.59 14.52 -17.66
N ALA A 182 0.66 13.19 -17.63
CA ALA A 182 1.37 12.43 -18.66
C ALA A 182 0.65 12.52 -19.99
N THR A 183 1.38 12.80 -21.06
CA THR A 183 0.85 12.87 -22.44
C THR A 183 1.69 12.07 -23.41
N ALA A 184 1.07 11.58 -24.49
CA ALA A 184 1.77 10.86 -25.56
C ALA A 184 2.62 11.78 -26.47
N ASP A 185 2.47 13.09 -26.42
CA ASP A 185 3.08 14.04 -27.34
C ASP A 185 4.61 14.02 -27.29
N LYS A 186 5.17 13.73 -26.14
CA LYS A 186 6.62 13.63 -25.91
C LYS A 186 7.23 12.31 -26.39
N LEU A 187 6.41 11.33 -26.75
CA LEU A 187 6.86 10.04 -27.22
C LEU A 187 7.18 10.10 -28.72
N ARG A 188 8.34 9.61 -29.13
CA ARG A 188 8.78 9.60 -30.55
C ARG A 188 8.45 8.29 -31.26
N ASN A 189 8.30 7.21 -30.52
CA ASN A 189 8.07 5.87 -31.05
C ASN A 189 6.57 5.58 -31.11
N ASP A 190 6.07 5.16 -32.29
CA ASP A 190 4.64 4.91 -32.48
C ASP A 190 4.12 3.72 -31.65
N LYS A 191 4.94 2.69 -31.41
CA LYS A 191 4.59 1.59 -30.51
C LYS A 191 4.46 2.08 -29.06
N ALA A 192 5.35 2.99 -28.62
CA ALA A 192 5.25 3.60 -27.30
C ALA A 192 4.00 4.47 -27.18
N LYS A 193 3.65 5.24 -28.22
CA LYS A 193 2.37 5.99 -28.24
C LYS A 193 1.15 5.07 -28.17
N ALA A 194 1.17 3.99 -28.94
CA ALA A 194 0.08 3.01 -28.94
C ALA A 194 -0.08 2.38 -27.54
N LEU A 195 1.02 1.99 -26.91
CA LEU A 195 1.02 1.45 -25.54
C LEU A 195 0.52 2.49 -24.54
N PHE A 196 0.99 3.73 -24.60
CA PHE A 196 0.52 4.82 -23.75
C PHE A 196 -0.99 5.03 -23.87
N ASN A 197 -1.50 5.10 -25.10
CA ASN A 197 -2.93 5.27 -25.36
C ASN A 197 -3.76 4.09 -24.84
N HIS A 198 -3.24 2.87 -24.95
CA HIS A 198 -3.87 1.68 -24.38
C HIS A 198 -3.95 1.77 -22.87
N ILE A 199 -2.85 2.12 -22.19
CA ILE A 199 -2.78 2.29 -20.74
C ILE A 199 -3.74 3.40 -20.31
N HIS A 200 -3.68 4.57 -20.92
CA HIS A 200 -4.53 5.71 -20.58
C HIS A 200 -6.02 5.38 -20.74
N LYS A 201 -6.40 4.69 -21.82
CA LYS A 201 -7.79 4.29 -22.09
C LYS A 201 -8.33 3.29 -21.07
N ASN A 202 -7.51 2.33 -20.62
CA ASN A 202 -7.99 1.20 -19.82
C ASN A 202 -7.77 1.38 -18.31
N TYR A 203 -6.75 2.14 -17.92
CA TYR A 203 -6.36 2.30 -16.51
C TYR A 203 -6.39 3.76 -16.05
N SER A 204 -6.35 4.73 -16.98
CA SER A 204 -6.27 6.15 -16.65
C SER A 204 -5.08 6.42 -15.70
N THR A 205 -5.33 7.04 -14.55
CA THR A 205 -4.38 7.28 -13.47
C THR A 205 -4.38 6.20 -12.38
N LEU A 206 -5.14 5.11 -12.56
CA LEU A 206 -5.09 3.95 -11.68
C LEU A 206 -3.84 3.11 -11.96
N ALA A 207 -3.38 2.38 -10.95
CA ALA A 207 -2.20 1.55 -11.09
C ALA A 207 -2.50 0.27 -11.89
N TRP A 208 -1.49 -0.23 -12.60
CA TRP A 208 -1.55 -1.41 -13.44
C TRP A 208 -0.27 -2.23 -13.37
N CYS A 209 -0.29 -3.45 -13.86
CA CYS A 209 0.88 -4.32 -13.96
C CYS A 209 1.07 -4.87 -15.37
N ARG A 210 2.28 -5.36 -15.67
CA ARG A 210 2.63 -5.89 -17.01
C ARG A 210 1.79 -7.10 -17.44
N ARG A 211 1.24 -7.86 -16.50
CA ARG A 211 0.35 -9.00 -16.82
C ARG A 211 -0.99 -8.57 -17.44
N TRP A 212 -1.38 -7.31 -17.25
CA TRP A 212 -2.65 -6.78 -17.76
C TRP A 212 -2.53 -6.20 -19.18
N LEU A 213 -1.32 -6.06 -19.68
CA LEU A 213 -1.03 -5.61 -21.03
C LEU A 213 -0.92 -6.82 -21.97
#